data_3272b2d25942615e6b2b7ded514577e9
#
_entry.id   3272b2d25942615e6b2b7ded514577e9
#
_cell.length_a   1.000
_cell.length_b   1.000
_cell.length_c   1.000
_cell.angle_alpha   90.00
_cell.angle_beta   90.00
_cell.angle_gamma   90.00
#
_symmetry.space_group_name_H-M   'P 1'
#
loop_
_entity.id
_entity.type
_entity.pdbx_description
1 polymer ?
#
loop_
_entity_poly.entity_id
_entity_poly.type
_entity_poly.pdbx_seq_one_letter_code
_entity_poly.pdbx_strand_id
1 'polypeptide(L)'
;MFTGIITDVGRIEAVEARGDLRVRIGCGYDMAGVDLGASIACSGVCLTVVDKGESWFAVDVSAATRSRTAPGMWEEGAKLNLERALRVGDELGGHIVTGHVDGIGEVVEATPENQSVRLLIQAPRALAAYLSEKGSIAINGVSLTVNGVKDKEDGVQFEVNIIPHTAQNTAMFGEGETVNLEIDILARYLGRMTEVRASSV
;
A
#
# COMPACT_ATOMS: atom_id res chain seq x y z
N MET A 1 -4.68 7.46 9.39
CA MET A 1 -4.82 7.96 8.00
C MET A 1 -3.46 8.35 7.48
N PHE A 2 -3.25 8.18 6.18
CA PHE A 2 -2.01 8.41 5.45
C PHE A 2 -2.33 9.16 4.15
N THR A 3 -1.28 9.55 3.42
CA THR A 3 -1.41 10.30 2.15
C THR A 3 -0.99 9.46 0.94
N GLY A 4 -0.28 8.35 1.17
CA GLY A 4 0.40 7.60 0.14
C GLY A 4 1.71 8.24 -0.35
N ILE A 5 2.24 9.18 0.40
CA ILE A 5 3.56 9.75 0.18
C ILE A 5 4.55 9.04 1.11
N ILE A 6 5.38 8.19 0.51
CA ILE A 6 6.36 7.43 1.27
C ILE A 6 7.45 8.36 1.81
N THR A 7 7.74 8.23 3.08
CA THR A 7 8.71 9.08 3.79
C THR A 7 9.96 8.33 4.22
N ASP A 8 9.95 6.99 4.14
CA ASP A 8 11.11 6.14 4.43
C ASP A 8 10.95 4.75 3.80
N VAL A 9 12.05 4.02 3.64
CA VAL A 9 12.05 2.61 3.24
C VAL A 9 12.69 1.79 4.36
N GLY A 10 11.85 1.10 5.11
CA GLY A 10 12.29 0.21 6.18
C GLY A 10 12.69 -1.17 5.67
N ARG A 11 13.35 -1.91 6.55
CA ARG A 11 13.73 -3.30 6.32
C ARG A 11 13.32 -4.18 7.49
N ILE A 12 12.74 -5.33 7.22
CA ILE A 12 12.46 -6.32 8.26
C ILE A 12 13.78 -6.92 8.76
N GLU A 13 14.07 -6.72 10.05
CA GLU A 13 15.28 -7.20 10.73
C GLU A 13 15.07 -8.53 11.43
N ALA A 14 13.86 -8.78 11.93
CA ALA A 14 13.52 -10.02 12.62
C ALA A 14 12.03 -10.29 12.56
N VAL A 15 11.66 -11.56 12.53
CA VAL A 15 10.29 -12.06 12.56
C VAL A 15 10.16 -13.14 13.63
N GLU A 16 9.21 -12.99 14.53
CA GLU A 16 8.98 -13.93 15.63
C GLU A 16 7.51 -14.37 15.65
N ALA A 17 7.26 -15.69 15.63
CA ALA A 17 5.92 -16.25 15.78
C ALA A 17 5.50 -16.27 17.25
N ARG A 18 4.46 -15.48 17.61
CA ARG A 18 3.91 -15.40 18.98
C ARG A 18 2.39 -15.60 18.98
N GLY A 19 1.88 -16.50 18.14
CA GLY A 19 0.49 -16.58 17.75
C GLY A 19 0.27 -15.72 16.51
N ASP A 20 0.27 -14.39 16.64
CA ASP A 20 0.51 -13.46 15.55
C ASP A 20 2.02 -13.32 15.25
N LEU A 21 2.39 -12.68 14.12
CA LEU A 21 3.80 -12.37 13.85
C LEU A 21 4.19 -11.06 14.54
N ARG A 22 5.18 -11.10 15.42
CA ARG A 22 5.94 -9.92 15.83
C ARG A 22 7.00 -9.65 14.78
N VAL A 23 6.91 -8.48 14.12
CA VAL A 23 7.84 -8.05 13.07
C VAL A 23 8.60 -6.83 13.57
N ARG A 24 9.94 -6.90 13.57
CA ARG A 24 10.82 -5.78 13.85
C ARG A 24 11.30 -5.18 12.53
N ILE A 25 11.12 -3.86 12.39
CA ILE A 25 11.42 -3.11 11.18
C ILE A 25 12.42 -2.02 11.50
N GLY A 26 13.60 -2.10 10.90
CA GLY A 26 14.59 -1.02 10.90
C GLY A 26 14.13 0.13 10.01
N CYS A 27 14.33 1.36 10.47
CA CYS A 27 13.89 2.57 9.76
C CYS A 27 14.79 3.76 10.04
N GLY A 28 14.71 4.79 9.18
CA GLY A 28 15.41 6.07 9.31
C GLY A 28 14.65 7.12 10.13
N TYR A 29 13.47 6.80 10.67
CA TYR A 29 12.72 7.75 11.49
C TYR A 29 13.40 8.08 12.81
N ASP A 30 13.31 9.34 13.24
CA ASP A 30 13.53 9.69 14.64
C ASP A 30 12.42 9.07 15.50
N MET A 31 12.75 7.94 16.11
CA MET A 31 11.81 7.15 16.93
C MET A 31 11.47 7.82 18.26
N ALA A 32 12.19 8.87 18.68
CA ALA A 32 11.79 9.67 19.85
C ALA A 32 10.44 10.37 19.62
N GLY A 33 10.17 10.76 18.38
CA GLY A 33 8.91 11.39 17.98
C GLY A 33 7.79 10.41 17.57
N VAL A 34 7.92 9.10 17.85
CA VAL A 34 6.90 8.07 17.57
C VAL A 34 6.46 7.43 18.91
N ASP A 35 5.19 7.56 19.26
CA ASP A 35 4.66 6.96 20.48
C ASP A 35 4.33 5.47 20.29
N LEU A 36 4.38 4.70 21.39
CA LEU A 36 3.76 3.38 21.41
C LEU A 36 2.25 3.54 21.18
N GLY A 37 1.67 2.70 20.33
CA GLY A 37 0.28 2.84 19.88
C GLY A 37 0.12 3.73 18.64
N ALA A 38 1.16 4.42 18.17
CA ALA A 38 1.11 5.15 16.90
C ALA A 38 0.91 4.20 15.72
N SER A 39 0.28 4.71 14.65
CA SER A 39 0.12 3.98 13.38
C SER A 39 1.24 4.33 12.41
N ILE A 40 1.82 3.31 11.79
CA ILE A 40 2.72 3.43 10.64
C ILE A 40 2.18 2.54 9.53
N ALA A 41 2.06 3.06 8.32
CA ALA A 41 1.77 2.25 7.13
C ALA A 41 3.05 1.55 6.68
N CYS A 42 2.98 0.23 6.51
CA CYS A 42 4.06 -0.63 6.05
C CYS A 42 3.64 -1.25 4.70
N SER A 43 4.18 -0.76 3.59
CA SER A 43 3.75 -1.10 2.22
C SER A 43 2.22 -1.09 2.07
N GLY A 44 1.56 -0.04 2.57
CA GLY A 44 0.11 0.15 2.52
C GLY A 44 -0.68 -0.60 3.60
N VAL A 45 -0.03 -1.20 4.58
CA VAL A 45 -0.69 -1.87 5.71
C VAL A 45 -0.59 -1.01 6.96
N CYS A 46 -1.71 -0.53 7.49
CA CYS A 46 -1.75 0.23 8.74
C CYS A 46 -1.48 -0.70 9.93
N LEU A 47 -0.38 -0.47 10.64
CA LEU A 47 0.04 -1.26 11.79
C LEU A 47 0.33 -0.38 12.99
N THR A 48 0.10 -0.93 14.18
CA THR A 48 0.33 -0.25 15.44
C THR A 48 1.73 -0.55 15.97
N VAL A 49 2.46 0.49 16.32
CA VAL A 49 3.78 0.37 16.97
C VAL A 49 3.57 -0.16 18.39
N VAL A 50 4.13 -1.34 18.67
CA VAL A 50 4.00 -2.03 19.98
C VAL A 50 5.29 -2.06 20.78
N ASP A 51 6.43 -1.82 20.10
CA ASP A 51 7.75 -1.67 20.70
C ASP A 51 8.64 -0.83 19.79
N LYS A 52 9.70 -0.21 20.31
CA LYS A 52 10.61 0.63 19.53
C LYS A 52 11.98 0.77 20.17
N GLY A 53 12.99 1.06 19.34
CA GLY A 53 14.34 1.46 19.73
C GLY A 53 14.74 2.76 19.04
N GLU A 54 16.03 3.04 18.93
CA GLU A 54 16.54 4.28 18.31
C GLU A 54 16.27 4.34 16.80
N SER A 55 16.41 3.18 16.10
CA SER A 55 16.32 3.08 14.64
C SER A 55 15.40 1.96 14.16
N TRP A 56 14.49 1.51 14.99
CA TRP A 56 13.55 0.45 14.66
C TRP A 56 12.25 0.56 15.46
N PHE A 57 11.20 -0.04 14.91
CA PHE A 57 9.95 -0.28 15.62
C PHE A 57 9.49 -1.73 15.41
N ALA A 58 8.61 -2.21 16.28
CA ALA A 58 7.98 -3.51 16.13
C ALA A 58 6.45 -3.37 16.04
N VAL A 59 5.87 -4.27 15.27
CA VAL A 59 4.42 -4.37 15.06
C VAL A 59 3.97 -5.82 15.20
N ASP A 60 2.70 -6.03 15.52
CA ASP A 60 2.08 -7.35 15.48
C ASP A 60 1.21 -7.47 14.23
N VAL A 61 1.49 -8.48 13.41
CA VAL A 61 0.80 -8.75 12.14
C VAL A 61 -0.08 -9.98 12.31
N SER A 62 -1.40 -9.77 12.31
CA SER A 62 -2.37 -10.85 12.49
C SER A 62 -2.38 -11.82 11.30
N ALA A 63 -2.86 -13.05 11.54
CA ALA A 63 -3.06 -14.03 10.47
C ALA A 63 -4.01 -13.49 9.36
N ALA A 64 -5.02 -12.72 9.73
CA ALA A 64 -5.94 -12.07 8.78
C ALA A 64 -5.24 -11.02 7.91
N THR A 65 -4.34 -10.23 8.49
CA THR A 65 -3.52 -9.26 7.74
C THR A 65 -2.59 -9.98 6.77
N ARG A 66 -1.90 -11.01 7.24
CA ARG A 66 -0.98 -11.80 6.40
C ARG A 66 -1.65 -12.42 5.19
N SER A 67 -2.86 -12.96 5.37
CA SER A 67 -3.60 -13.63 4.28
C SER A 67 -4.13 -12.66 3.21
N ARG A 68 -4.13 -11.36 3.48
CA ARG A 68 -4.66 -10.31 2.60
C ARG A 68 -3.59 -9.41 2.00
N THR A 69 -2.33 -9.68 2.29
CA THR A 69 -1.19 -8.88 1.83
C THR A 69 -0.27 -9.68 0.93
N ALA A 70 0.54 -9.01 0.14
CA ALA A 70 1.44 -9.63 -0.83
C ALA A 70 2.32 -10.71 -0.18
N PRO A 71 2.41 -11.90 -0.78
CA PRO A 71 3.27 -12.98 -0.28
C PRO A 71 4.72 -12.53 -0.11
N GLY A 72 5.39 -13.03 0.93
CA GLY A 72 6.81 -12.75 1.17
C GLY A 72 7.09 -11.38 1.81
N MET A 73 6.13 -10.46 1.85
CA MET A 73 6.39 -9.12 2.39
C MET A 73 6.70 -9.08 3.90
N TRP A 74 6.39 -10.16 4.64
CA TRP A 74 6.64 -10.27 6.09
C TRP A 74 7.82 -11.19 6.40
N GLU A 75 8.75 -11.37 5.47
CA GLU A 75 9.96 -12.17 5.66
C GLU A 75 11.15 -11.29 6.05
N GLU A 76 12.11 -11.86 6.80
CA GLU A 76 13.35 -11.16 7.14
C GLU A 76 14.08 -10.68 5.88
N GLY A 77 14.54 -9.45 5.91
CA GLY A 77 15.20 -8.81 4.78
C GLY A 77 14.27 -8.10 3.80
N ALA A 78 12.94 -8.31 3.86
CA ALA A 78 12.00 -7.61 3.00
C ALA A 78 12.05 -6.09 3.23
N LYS A 79 11.97 -5.33 2.14
CA LYS A 79 11.87 -3.87 2.18
C LYS A 79 10.41 -3.44 2.21
N LEU A 80 10.09 -2.45 3.02
CA LEU A 80 8.74 -1.92 3.18
C LEU A 80 8.74 -0.41 2.95
N ASN A 81 7.80 0.07 2.16
CA ASN A 81 7.49 1.50 2.08
C ASN A 81 6.87 1.94 3.41
N LEU A 82 7.40 2.99 4.01
CA LEU A 82 6.93 3.47 5.30
C LEU A 82 6.34 4.86 5.19
N GLU A 83 5.21 5.06 5.85
CA GLU A 83 4.59 6.37 6.04
C GLU A 83 4.04 6.47 7.46
N ARG A 84 4.35 7.56 8.17
CA ARG A 84 3.75 7.86 9.48
C ARG A 84 2.34 8.41 9.30
N ALA A 85 1.47 8.15 10.27
CA ALA A 85 0.13 8.72 10.25
C ALA A 85 0.16 10.26 10.21
N LEU A 86 -0.73 10.84 9.39
CA LEU A 86 -0.96 12.28 9.29
C LEU A 86 -1.25 12.91 10.64
N ARG A 87 -0.67 14.08 10.87
CA ARG A 87 -0.99 14.99 11.98
C ARG A 87 -1.94 16.08 11.51
N VAL A 88 -2.62 16.71 12.45
CA VAL A 88 -3.44 17.88 12.13
C VAL A 88 -2.54 19.01 11.61
N GLY A 89 -2.82 19.49 10.41
CA GLY A 89 -2.03 20.53 9.74
C GLY A 89 -1.03 20.03 8.69
N ASP A 90 -0.81 18.71 8.58
CA ASP A 90 0.01 18.15 7.51
C ASP A 90 -0.69 18.28 6.15
N GLU A 91 0.12 18.37 5.07
CA GLU A 91 -0.38 18.43 3.71
C GLU A 91 -0.85 17.04 3.22
N LEU A 92 -1.99 17.01 2.52
CA LEU A 92 -2.47 15.82 1.81
C LEU A 92 -1.87 15.80 0.39
N GLY A 93 -0.61 15.40 0.27
CA GLY A 93 0.13 15.44 -0.99
C GLY A 93 -0.29 14.38 -2.02
N GLY A 94 -0.94 13.29 -1.60
CA GLY A 94 -1.48 12.23 -2.46
C GLY A 94 -3.01 12.20 -2.42
N HIS A 95 -3.58 11.12 -1.85
CA HIS A 95 -5.02 11.00 -1.57
C HIS A 95 -5.24 10.44 -0.16
N ILE A 96 -6.48 10.28 0.27
CA ILE A 96 -6.79 9.69 1.58
C ILE A 96 -6.52 8.19 1.52
N VAL A 97 -5.42 7.76 2.15
CA VAL A 97 -5.03 6.36 2.30
C VAL A 97 -5.29 5.92 3.73
N THR A 98 -5.92 4.76 3.90
CA THR A 98 -6.27 4.23 5.22
C THR A 98 -5.30 3.18 5.74
N GLY A 99 -4.52 2.58 4.84
CA GLY A 99 -3.66 1.44 5.14
C GLY A 99 -4.44 0.13 5.20
N HIS A 100 -5.57 0.05 4.52
CA HIS A 100 -6.45 -1.11 4.49
C HIS A 100 -6.42 -1.75 3.10
N VAL A 101 -5.56 -2.75 2.94
CA VAL A 101 -5.38 -3.48 1.67
C VAL A 101 -6.68 -4.17 1.26
N ASP A 102 -7.14 -3.87 0.04
CA ASP A 102 -8.35 -4.43 -0.56
C ASP A 102 -8.08 -5.69 -1.35
N GLY A 103 -6.89 -5.81 -1.92
CA GLY A 103 -6.50 -6.94 -2.73
C GLY A 103 -5.02 -6.96 -3.05
N ILE A 104 -4.61 -8.03 -3.70
CA ILE A 104 -3.26 -8.21 -4.19
C ILE A 104 -3.32 -8.11 -5.72
N GLY A 105 -2.47 -7.28 -6.31
CA GLY A 105 -2.26 -7.21 -7.74
C GLY A 105 -0.93 -7.82 -8.14
N GLU A 106 -0.74 -7.97 -9.45
CA GLU A 106 0.51 -8.40 -10.06
C GLU A 106 0.96 -7.37 -11.10
N VAL A 107 2.23 -7.02 -11.08
CA VAL A 107 2.84 -6.20 -12.13
C VAL A 107 3.09 -7.08 -13.34
N VAL A 108 2.25 -6.98 -14.37
CA VAL A 108 2.33 -7.85 -15.56
C VAL A 108 3.23 -7.28 -16.64
N GLU A 109 3.55 -5.98 -16.57
CA GLU A 109 4.48 -5.33 -17.50
C GLU A 109 5.09 -4.08 -16.84
N ALA A 110 6.38 -3.86 -17.06
CA ALA A 110 7.10 -2.66 -16.66
C ALA A 110 7.86 -2.09 -17.87
N THR A 111 7.30 -1.04 -18.47
CA THR A 111 7.85 -0.43 -19.70
C THR A 111 8.49 0.92 -19.39
N PRO A 112 9.80 1.11 -19.67
CA PRO A 112 10.43 2.43 -19.59
C PRO A 112 9.78 3.44 -20.54
N GLU A 113 9.40 4.62 -20.00
CA GLU A 113 8.87 5.74 -20.77
C GLU A 113 9.64 7.02 -20.43
N ASN A 114 10.60 7.38 -21.28
CA ASN A 114 11.52 8.49 -21.03
C ASN A 114 12.28 8.31 -19.69
N GLN A 115 11.97 9.14 -18.68
CA GLN A 115 12.56 9.03 -17.34
C GLN A 115 11.66 8.29 -16.35
N SER A 116 10.43 7.96 -16.72
CA SER A 116 9.44 7.26 -15.92
C SER A 116 9.35 5.78 -16.31
N VAL A 117 8.64 4.99 -15.51
CA VAL A 117 8.30 3.61 -15.83
C VAL A 117 6.78 3.48 -15.81
N ARG A 118 6.19 3.06 -16.92
CA ARG A 118 4.79 2.66 -16.99
C ARG A 118 4.66 1.24 -16.47
N LEU A 119 3.77 1.03 -15.53
CA LEU A 119 3.44 -0.28 -15.00
C LEU A 119 2.01 -0.65 -15.43
N LEU A 120 1.85 -1.87 -15.94
CA LEU A 120 0.55 -2.50 -16.15
C LEU A 120 0.30 -3.47 -14.98
N ILE A 121 -0.78 -3.26 -14.24
CA ILE A 121 -1.14 -4.05 -13.08
C ILE A 121 -2.37 -4.88 -13.38
N GLN A 122 -2.30 -6.18 -13.16
CA GLN A 122 -3.46 -7.08 -13.09
C GLN A 122 -4.02 -7.09 -11.67
N ALA A 123 -5.30 -6.82 -11.50
CA ALA A 123 -5.97 -6.81 -10.21
C ALA A 123 -7.21 -7.70 -10.21
N PRO A 124 -7.66 -8.17 -9.03
CA PRO A 124 -8.87 -8.96 -8.89
C PRO A 124 -10.11 -8.23 -9.44
N ARG A 125 -11.03 -8.98 -10.05
CA ARG A 125 -12.28 -8.45 -10.62
C ARG A 125 -13.11 -7.67 -9.61
N ALA A 126 -13.06 -8.03 -8.34
CA ALA A 126 -13.75 -7.32 -7.26
C ALA A 126 -13.35 -5.84 -7.14
N LEU A 127 -12.18 -5.45 -7.65
CA LEU A 127 -11.70 -4.06 -7.62
C LEU A 127 -12.09 -3.26 -8.86
N ALA A 128 -12.61 -3.89 -9.93
CA ALA A 128 -12.90 -3.24 -11.20
C ALA A 128 -13.84 -2.02 -11.07
N ALA A 129 -14.89 -2.13 -10.27
CA ALA A 129 -15.87 -1.06 -10.08
C ALA A 129 -15.32 0.17 -9.33
N TYR A 130 -14.14 0.06 -8.72
CA TYR A 130 -13.51 1.10 -7.91
C TYR A 130 -12.32 1.77 -8.60
N LEU A 131 -11.93 1.29 -9.78
CA LEU A 131 -10.85 1.82 -10.58
C LEU A 131 -11.40 2.68 -11.70
N SER A 132 -10.88 3.89 -11.82
CA SER A 132 -11.29 4.83 -12.88
C SER A 132 -10.07 5.54 -13.42
N GLU A 133 -10.06 5.78 -14.74
CA GLU A 133 -9.05 6.65 -15.35
C GLU A 133 -9.04 8.02 -14.66
N LYS A 134 -7.84 8.52 -14.34
CA LYS A 134 -7.58 9.72 -13.54
C LYS A 134 -8.02 9.63 -12.07
N GLY A 135 -8.48 8.47 -11.61
CA GLY A 135 -8.66 8.19 -10.19
C GLY A 135 -7.34 7.89 -9.48
N SER A 136 -7.41 7.73 -8.17
CA SER A 136 -6.28 7.40 -7.32
C SER A 136 -6.32 5.94 -6.89
N ILE A 137 -5.14 5.36 -6.70
CA ILE A 137 -4.94 4.04 -6.08
C ILE A 137 -3.67 4.08 -5.24
N ALA A 138 -3.64 3.35 -4.12
CA ALA A 138 -2.39 3.12 -3.42
C ALA A 138 -1.84 1.72 -3.77
N ILE A 139 -0.58 1.68 -4.24
CA ILE A 139 0.15 0.46 -4.57
C ILE A 139 1.34 0.34 -3.62
N ASN A 140 1.37 -0.71 -2.79
CA ASN A 140 2.35 -0.83 -1.70
C ASN A 140 2.47 0.46 -0.87
N GLY A 141 1.33 1.12 -0.63
CA GLY A 141 1.23 2.39 0.10
C GLY A 141 1.55 3.64 -0.71
N VAL A 142 2.02 3.53 -1.95
CA VAL A 142 2.34 4.66 -2.82
C VAL A 142 1.08 5.18 -3.52
N SER A 143 0.73 6.45 -3.32
CA SER A 143 -0.37 7.12 -4.04
C SER A 143 0.00 7.33 -5.50
N LEU A 144 -0.80 6.77 -6.40
CA LEU A 144 -0.57 6.85 -7.85
C LEU A 144 -1.86 7.18 -8.58
N THR A 145 -1.70 7.86 -9.71
CA THR A 145 -2.81 8.17 -10.62
C THR A 145 -2.99 7.03 -11.63
N VAL A 146 -4.21 6.56 -11.79
CA VAL A 146 -4.60 5.58 -12.80
C VAL A 146 -4.65 6.26 -14.17
N ASN A 147 -3.86 5.79 -15.13
CA ASN A 147 -3.81 6.36 -16.48
C ASN A 147 -4.74 5.67 -17.48
N GLY A 148 -5.04 4.41 -17.29
CA GLY A 148 -5.96 3.64 -18.11
C GLY A 148 -6.51 2.45 -17.33
N VAL A 149 -7.72 2.00 -17.68
CA VAL A 149 -8.37 0.84 -17.08
C VAL A 149 -8.95 -0.03 -18.19
N LYS A 150 -8.77 -1.33 -18.09
CA LYS A 150 -9.31 -2.32 -19.03
C LYS A 150 -9.86 -3.52 -18.29
N ASP A 151 -11.16 -3.73 -18.39
CA ASP A 151 -11.79 -4.95 -17.87
C ASP A 151 -11.35 -6.18 -18.65
N LYS A 152 -11.13 -7.27 -17.93
CA LYS A 152 -10.77 -8.60 -18.43
C LYS A 152 -11.78 -9.63 -17.90
N GLU A 153 -11.78 -10.81 -18.49
CA GLU A 153 -12.64 -11.91 -18.02
C GLU A 153 -12.30 -12.34 -16.60
N ASP A 154 -11.00 -12.36 -16.26
CA ASP A 154 -10.41 -12.82 -15.00
C ASP A 154 -10.08 -11.70 -14.01
N GLY A 155 -10.35 -10.44 -14.35
CA GLY A 155 -10.00 -9.32 -13.48
C GLY A 155 -10.13 -7.95 -14.12
N VAL A 156 -9.26 -7.04 -13.72
CA VAL A 156 -9.12 -5.72 -14.31
C VAL A 156 -7.63 -5.39 -14.45
N GLN A 157 -7.24 -4.84 -15.58
CA GLN A 157 -5.91 -4.27 -15.78
C GLN A 157 -5.98 -2.75 -15.71
N PHE A 158 -5.01 -2.15 -15.07
CA PHE A 158 -4.87 -0.70 -15.05
C PHE A 158 -3.40 -0.28 -15.16
N GLU A 159 -3.18 0.94 -15.61
CA GLU A 159 -1.86 1.51 -15.83
C GLU A 159 -1.58 2.64 -14.85
N VAL A 160 -0.33 2.70 -14.39
CA VAL A 160 0.20 3.81 -13.60
C VAL A 160 1.60 4.17 -14.09
N ASN A 161 2.06 5.40 -13.83
CA ASN A 161 3.43 5.80 -14.11
C ASN A 161 4.19 6.08 -12.83
N ILE A 162 5.37 5.48 -12.72
CA ILE A 162 6.34 5.75 -11.65
C ILE A 162 7.34 6.78 -12.16
N ILE A 163 7.27 7.99 -11.61
CA ILE A 163 8.21 9.06 -11.92
C ILE A 163 9.56 8.84 -11.19
N PRO A 164 10.68 9.43 -11.66
CA PRO A 164 12.00 9.22 -11.05
C PRO A 164 12.05 9.50 -9.54
N HIS A 165 11.35 10.54 -9.09
CA HIS A 165 11.28 10.87 -7.66
C HIS A 165 10.68 9.73 -6.84
N THR A 166 9.56 9.14 -7.29
CA THR A 166 8.92 8.01 -6.63
C THR A 166 9.83 6.79 -6.64
N ALA A 167 10.45 6.48 -7.78
CA ALA A 167 11.38 5.35 -7.90
C ALA A 167 12.58 5.44 -6.95
N GLN A 168 13.09 6.64 -6.69
CA GLN A 168 14.25 6.86 -5.82
C GLN A 168 13.91 6.81 -4.33
N ASN A 169 12.66 7.07 -3.96
CA ASN A 169 12.23 7.22 -2.57
C ASN A 169 11.31 6.10 -2.07
N THR A 170 11.12 5.05 -2.87
CA THR A 170 10.27 3.90 -2.50
C THR A 170 10.99 2.58 -2.71
N ALA A 171 10.58 1.55 -2.00
CA ALA A 171 10.90 0.18 -2.38
C ALA A 171 10.13 -0.11 -3.68
N MET A 172 10.87 -0.13 -4.78
CA MET A 172 10.31 -0.38 -6.12
C MET A 172 9.82 -1.81 -6.24
N PHE A 173 8.81 -1.96 -7.05
CA PHE A 173 8.27 -3.24 -7.49
C PHE A 173 8.34 -3.31 -9.02
N GLY A 174 8.63 -4.48 -9.54
CA GLY A 174 8.89 -4.74 -10.95
C GLY A 174 8.00 -5.83 -11.53
N GLU A 175 8.20 -6.10 -12.81
CA GLU A 175 7.48 -7.15 -13.53
C GLU A 175 7.58 -8.51 -12.83
N GLY A 176 6.43 -9.19 -12.70
CA GLY A 176 6.29 -10.47 -12.00
C GLY A 176 6.11 -10.35 -10.48
N GLU A 177 6.21 -9.15 -9.90
CA GLU A 177 6.03 -8.97 -8.47
C GLU A 177 4.56 -8.74 -8.10
N THR A 178 4.18 -9.25 -6.94
CA THR A 178 2.87 -9.00 -6.32
C THR A 178 2.91 -7.75 -5.46
N VAL A 179 1.80 -6.99 -5.48
CA VAL A 179 1.69 -5.71 -4.77
C VAL A 179 0.38 -5.62 -3.99
N ASN A 180 0.42 -4.93 -2.87
CA ASN A 180 -0.78 -4.57 -2.11
C ASN A 180 -1.51 -3.44 -2.83
N LEU A 181 -2.83 -3.57 -2.97
CA LEU A 181 -3.71 -2.58 -3.58
C LEU A 181 -4.70 -2.07 -2.54
N GLU A 182 -4.81 -0.74 -2.42
CA GLU A 182 -5.88 -0.08 -1.69
C GLU A 182 -6.60 0.88 -2.63
N ILE A 183 -7.91 0.70 -2.82
CA ILE A 183 -8.75 1.60 -3.61
C ILE A 183 -8.96 2.93 -2.89
N ASP A 184 -9.28 3.98 -3.66
CA ASP A 184 -9.70 5.25 -3.08
C ASP A 184 -10.92 5.06 -2.17
N ILE A 185 -10.85 5.59 -0.95
CA ILE A 185 -11.91 5.43 0.05
C ILE A 185 -13.26 6.00 -0.42
N LEU A 186 -13.26 7.04 -1.25
CA LEU A 186 -14.47 7.61 -1.83
C LEU A 186 -15.14 6.60 -2.77
N ALA A 187 -14.35 5.92 -3.61
CA ALA A 187 -14.86 4.87 -4.50
C ALA A 187 -15.48 3.71 -3.70
N ARG A 188 -14.87 3.32 -2.57
CA ARG A 188 -15.37 2.26 -1.67
C ARG A 188 -16.79 2.55 -1.19
N TYR A 189 -17.03 3.74 -0.65
CA TYR A 189 -18.36 4.10 -0.11
C TYR A 189 -19.38 4.30 -1.23
N LEU A 190 -19.00 4.91 -2.35
CA LEU A 190 -19.88 5.05 -3.51
C LEU A 190 -20.30 3.70 -4.08
N GLY A 191 -19.36 2.76 -4.22
CA GLY A 191 -19.63 1.39 -4.65
C GLY A 191 -20.63 0.70 -3.72
N ARG A 192 -20.39 0.74 -2.40
CA ARG A 192 -21.30 0.12 -1.43
C ARG A 192 -22.71 0.71 -1.46
N MET A 193 -22.83 2.03 -1.59
CA MET A 193 -24.14 2.70 -1.70
C MET A 193 -24.89 2.28 -2.96
N THR A 194 -24.16 2.08 -4.08
CA THR A 194 -24.73 1.63 -5.35
C THR A 194 -25.25 0.19 -5.25
N GLU A 195 -24.47 -0.72 -4.67
CA GLU A 195 -24.88 -2.12 -4.44
C GLU A 195 -26.17 -2.21 -3.61
N VAL A 196 -26.26 -1.48 -2.49
CA VAL A 196 -27.44 -1.50 -1.62
C VAL A 196 -28.67 -0.98 -2.35
N ARG A 197 -28.53 0.09 -3.16
CA ARG A 197 -29.65 0.62 -3.96
C ARG A 197 -30.11 -0.38 -5.03
N ALA A 198 -29.19 -1.04 -5.73
CA ALA A 198 -29.52 -2.05 -6.74
C ALA A 198 -30.21 -3.28 -6.14
N SER A 199 -29.90 -3.64 -4.89
CA SER A 199 -30.53 -4.77 -4.17
C SER A 199 -31.89 -4.44 -3.57
N SER A 200 -32.31 -3.15 -3.60
CA SER A 200 -33.58 -2.68 -3.01
C SER A 200 -34.67 -2.46 -4.07
N VAL A 201 -34.40 -2.76 -5.35
CA VAL A 201 -35.31 -2.75 -6.51
C VAL A 201 -35.54 -4.19 -6.96
#